data_3b021b5c2be17df8de3744b36ba2cdc0
#
_entry.id   3b021b5c2be17df8de3744b36ba2cdc0
#
_cell.length_a   1.000
_cell.length_b   1.000
_cell.length_c   1.000
_cell.angle_alpha   90.00
_cell.angle_beta   90.00
_cell.angle_gamma   90.00
#
_symmetry.space_group_name_H-M   'P 1'
#
loop_
_entity.id
_entity.type
_entity.pdbx_description
1 polymer ?
#
loop_
_entity_poly.entity_id
_entity_poly.type
_entity_poly.pdbx_seq_one_letter_code
_entity_poly.pdbx_strand_id
1 'polypeptide(L)'
;MSLNTVAGASQHSRKYNPKVKTGCKTCKKRRVKCDEDRPYCLKCTSTGRKCDGYSRMKHAYQTQVISFALDPSRMPQHPVSSFSGSGNAQYLEFYYYHIGPMLSRRFDGDFWCGIVLQMAQAESSVRNAMIALAYLNQTQRGSLANTRHDTSKKDGETSRQFGLHYNKAIRCLVARMSEASYAPETGLVTCVLFACIEFLRADKQNALLHMRNGLYIVSELRRRHGVDTLSRESRTKIIHSGISGPLGMIEKTLVPMFTQGLISALLHGVDVDMEFAFLESTLLNHLHLQTFNSLREARFSYCEMRDASIILARDFAIKLFQGLEPSPSDVERQTHVLACHQTWFRALLAYEENSAFISEEDRLAMVALKIGYYTTYTASACVHDASQMSFDAYLDSFKTIIYHAKFLVNKTVNTASPAQEQRMHSGASANFTFDTCLVPALYYVALRCRHPSTRRAAIALLSRDLPREGLWDPDLYRIVAERIVEIEEKEVDGRGWPVERTRLWSASVTADVGEESGLRSDFLFARDVGRGMGNTWSEKKVPSVAELYVEVCNAT
;
A
#
# COMPACT_ATOMS: atom_id res chain seq x y z
N MET A 1 54.56 -70.01 -6.34
CA MET A 1 53.57 -70.27 -7.36
C MET A 1 52.71 -69.01 -7.58
N SER A 2 52.68 -68.52 -8.75
CA SER A 2 52.51 -67.18 -9.21
C SER A 2 51.21 -66.47 -8.84
N LEU A 3 51.35 -65.27 -8.30
CA LEU A 3 50.29 -64.27 -8.13
C LEU A 3 50.22 -63.37 -9.39
N ASN A 4 49.12 -63.35 -10.09
CA ASN A 4 48.83 -62.36 -11.12
C ASN A 4 47.98 -61.23 -10.54
N THR A 5 48.55 -60.05 -10.50
CA THR A 5 47.91 -58.80 -10.17
C THR A 5 47.31 -58.20 -11.45
N VAL A 6 45.97 -57.95 -11.42
CA VAL A 6 45.25 -57.20 -12.45
C VAL A 6 45.12 -55.75 -12.04
N ALA A 7 45.66 -54.83 -12.82
CA ALA A 7 45.60 -53.41 -12.62
C ALA A 7 44.20 -52.89 -13.03
N GLY A 8 43.49 -52.26 -12.09
CA GLY A 8 42.24 -51.56 -12.30
C GLY A 8 42.45 -50.20 -12.93
N ALA A 9 41.91 -49.95 -14.13
CA ALA A 9 41.87 -48.65 -14.78
C ALA A 9 40.85 -47.72 -14.10
N SER A 10 41.29 -46.64 -13.49
CA SER A 10 40.40 -45.60 -12.95
C SER A 10 39.78 -44.78 -14.08
N GLN A 11 38.47 -44.91 -14.26
CA GLN A 11 37.70 -44.01 -15.13
C GLN A 11 37.56 -42.66 -14.47
N HIS A 12 38.27 -41.63 -14.98
CA HIS A 12 38.05 -40.23 -14.63
C HIS A 12 36.75 -39.73 -15.29
N SER A 13 35.68 -39.62 -14.51
CA SER A 13 34.46 -38.94 -14.93
C SER A 13 34.74 -37.43 -15.08
N ARG A 14 34.57 -36.90 -16.28
CA ARG A 14 34.69 -35.45 -16.54
C ARG A 14 33.57 -34.72 -15.84
N LYS A 15 33.88 -33.91 -14.82
CA LYS A 15 32.95 -32.98 -14.18
C LYS A 15 32.41 -32.00 -15.24
N TYR A 16 31.10 -31.98 -15.45
CA TYR A 16 30.42 -31.00 -16.29
C TYR A 16 30.45 -29.66 -15.58
N ASN A 17 31.20 -28.70 -16.12
CA ASN A 17 31.20 -27.30 -15.68
C ASN A 17 30.35 -26.47 -16.66
N PRO A 18 29.30 -25.76 -16.18
CA PRO A 18 28.50 -24.93 -17.06
C PRO A 18 29.33 -23.82 -17.71
N LYS A 19 29.17 -23.61 -19.00
CA LYS A 19 29.90 -22.58 -19.78
C LYS A 19 29.40 -21.21 -19.42
N VAL A 20 30.27 -20.36 -18.89
CA VAL A 20 29.96 -18.95 -18.57
C VAL A 20 29.95 -18.14 -19.88
N LYS A 21 28.85 -17.38 -20.12
CA LYS A 21 28.67 -16.56 -21.32
C LYS A 21 29.30 -15.16 -21.25
N THR A 22 29.83 -14.76 -20.09
CA THR A 22 30.32 -13.42 -19.74
C THR A 22 31.80 -13.17 -20.05
N GLY A 23 32.57 -14.19 -20.35
CA GLY A 23 34.01 -14.07 -20.64
C GLY A 23 34.38 -13.15 -21.82
N CYS A 24 35.65 -12.64 -21.86
CA CYS A 24 36.16 -11.77 -22.89
C CYS A 24 36.15 -12.42 -24.28
N LYS A 25 36.15 -11.59 -25.36
CA LYS A 25 36.11 -12.06 -26.74
C LYS A 25 37.27 -13.01 -27.11
N THR A 26 38.45 -12.74 -26.59
CA THR A 26 39.65 -13.53 -26.83
C THR A 26 39.57 -14.91 -26.18
N CYS A 27 39.14 -14.99 -24.91
CA CYS A 27 38.93 -16.28 -24.22
C CYS A 27 37.79 -17.10 -24.84
N LYS A 28 36.73 -16.46 -25.30
CA LYS A 28 35.63 -17.14 -26.03
C LYS A 28 36.12 -17.76 -27.34
N LYS A 29 36.92 -17.03 -28.15
CA LYS A 29 37.53 -17.59 -29.38
C LYS A 29 38.45 -18.77 -29.08
N ARG A 30 39.20 -18.71 -27.99
CA ARG A 30 40.12 -19.78 -27.56
C ARG A 30 39.42 -20.93 -26.83
N ARG A 31 38.14 -20.84 -26.54
CA ARG A 31 37.35 -21.84 -25.78
C ARG A 31 37.95 -22.16 -24.41
N VAL A 32 38.58 -21.17 -23.75
CA VAL A 32 39.11 -21.27 -22.39
C VAL A 32 38.23 -20.49 -21.40
N LYS A 33 38.21 -20.94 -20.14
CA LYS A 33 37.51 -20.21 -19.06
C LYS A 33 38.21 -18.88 -18.81
N CYS A 34 37.46 -17.79 -18.90
CA CYS A 34 37.93 -16.44 -18.59
C CYS A 34 37.80 -16.20 -17.06
N ASP A 35 38.74 -15.44 -16.50
CA ASP A 35 38.70 -14.98 -15.12
C ASP A 35 37.80 -13.76 -14.92
N GLU A 36 37.41 -13.10 -16.02
CA GLU A 36 36.48 -11.96 -16.07
C GLU A 36 37.00 -10.65 -15.45
N ASP A 37 38.28 -10.55 -15.11
CA ASP A 37 38.90 -9.31 -14.64
C ASP A 37 38.84 -8.19 -15.68
N ARG A 38 38.57 -6.98 -15.23
CA ARG A 38 38.41 -5.79 -16.07
C ARG A 38 39.50 -4.78 -15.76
N PRO A 39 39.98 -4.03 -16.74
CA PRO A 39 39.55 -3.95 -18.15
C PRO A 39 40.03 -5.08 -19.05
N TYR A 40 41.09 -5.82 -18.66
CA TYR A 40 41.66 -6.95 -19.40
C TYR A 40 41.81 -8.17 -18.50
N CYS A 41 41.39 -9.33 -18.99
CA CYS A 41 41.41 -10.54 -18.18
C CYS A 41 42.87 -11.06 -18.00
N LEU A 42 43.18 -11.57 -16.79
CA LEU A 42 44.50 -12.13 -16.45
C LEU A 42 44.87 -13.32 -17.34
N LYS A 43 43.90 -14.14 -17.76
CA LYS A 43 44.14 -15.25 -18.70
C LYS A 43 44.66 -14.81 -20.08
N CYS A 44 44.37 -13.62 -20.53
CA CYS A 44 44.96 -13.08 -21.74
C CYS A 44 46.31 -12.42 -21.46
N THR A 45 46.40 -11.57 -20.44
CA THR A 45 47.60 -10.80 -20.11
C THR A 45 48.75 -11.71 -19.66
N SER A 46 48.50 -12.71 -18.81
CA SER A 46 49.52 -13.67 -18.36
C SER A 46 50.08 -14.58 -19.46
N THR A 47 49.33 -14.72 -20.56
CA THR A 47 49.79 -15.48 -21.73
C THR A 47 50.34 -14.59 -22.85
N GLY A 48 50.67 -13.33 -22.57
CA GLY A 48 51.23 -12.36 -23.51
C GLY A 48 50.28 -11.98 -24.65
N ARG A 49 48.97 -12.19 -24.52
CA ARG A 49 48.00 -11.95 -25.59
C ARG A 49 47.18 -10.71 -25.34
N LYS A 50 46.88 -10.00 -26.40
CA LYS A 50 45.96 -8.85 -26.35
C LYS A 50 44.55 -9.33 -26.00
N CYS A 51 43.97 -8.78 -24.93
CA CYS A 51 42.61 -9.03 -24.59
C CYS A 51 41.68 -8.08 -25.36
N ASP A 52 40.83 -8.62 -26.24
CA ASP A 52 39.88 -7.82 -27.03
C ASP A 52 38.67 -7.31 -26.21
N GLY A 53 38.81 -7.38 -24.90
CA GLY A 53 37.79 -6.92 -23.98
C GLY A 53 36.49 -7.75 -24.00
N TYR A 54 35.52 -7.27 -23.29
CA TYR A 54 34.21 -7.88 -23.17
C TYR A 54 33.26 -7.30 -24.22
N SER A 55 32.36 -8.10 -24.75
CA SER A 55 31.29 -7.57 -25.59
C SER A 55 30.51 -6.57 -24.78
N ARG A 56 30.54 -5.28 -25.12
CA ARG A 56 29.47 -4.38 -24.73
C ARG A 56 28.20 -5.03 -25.30
N MET A 57 27.34 -5.57 -24.45
CA MET A 57 25.96 -5.78 -24.87
C MET A 57 25.48 -4.40 -25.32
N LYS A 58 25.39 -4.19 -26.62
CA LYS A 58 24.51 -3.15 -27.12
C LYS A 58 23.14 -3.62 -26.70
N HIS A 59 22.64 -3.09 -25.58
CA HIS A 59 21.23 -3.09 -25.31
C HIS A 59 20.62 -2.28 -26.44
N ALA A 60 20.38 -2.94 -27.57
CA ALA A 60 19.32 -2.52 -28.44
C ALA A 60 18.06 -2.85 -27.66
N TYR A 61 17.66 -1.90 -26.79
CA TYR A 61 16.28 -1.76 -26.42
C TYR A 61 15.54 -1.33 -27.70
N GLN A 62 15.29 -2.28 -28.60
CA GLN A 62 14.03 -2.25 -29.30
C GLN A 62 13.02 -2.63 -28.21
N THR A 63 12.66 -1.63 -27.44
CA THR A 63 11.45 -1.57 -26.69
C THR A 63 10.34 -1.83 -27.73
N GLN A 64 9.83 -3.05 -27.79
CA GLN A 64 8.43 -3.17 -28.10
C GLN A 64 7.79 -2.45 -26.92
N VAL A 65 7.53 -1.16 -27.11
CA VAL A 65 6.71 -0.35 -26.25
C VAL A 65 5.36 -1.05 -26.30
N ILE A 66 5.08 -1.90 -25.29
CA ILE A 66 3.71 -2.23 -24.98
C ILE A 66 3.14 -0.87 -24.63
N SER A 67 2.39 -0.28 -25.57
CA SER A 67 1.73 0.98 -25.38
C SER A 67 0.71 0.74 -24.27
N PHE A 68 0.99 1.20 -23.05
CA PHE A 68 0.05 1.21 -21.92
C PHE A 68 -1.04 2.29 -22.07
N ALA A 69 -1.16 2.91 -23.23
CA ALA A 69 -2.41 3.52 -23.61
C ALA A 69 -3.43 2.39 -23.72
N LEU A 70 -4.49 2.44 -22.91
CA LEU A 70 -5.67 1.63 -23.10
C LEU A 70 -6.05 1.77 -24.57
N ASP A 71 -5.77 0.74 -25.37
CA ASP A 71 -6.25 0.67 -26.74
C ASP A 71 -7.65 0.04 -26.67
N PRO A 72 -8.71 0.85 -26.78
CA PRO A 72 -10.08 0.35 -26.68
C PRO A 72 -10.38 -0.72 -27.74
N SER A 73 -9.62 -0.73 -28.84
CA SER A 73 -9.78 -1.72 -29.93
C SER A 73 -9.15 -3.08 -29.58
N ARG A 74 -8.28 -3.14 -28.55
CA ARG A 74 -7.66 -4.36 -28.02
C ARG A 74 -8.34 -4.90 -26.76
N MET A 75 -9.35 -4.21 -26.24
CA MET A 75 -10.20 -4.78 -25.20
C MET A 75 -10.98 -5.94 -25.80
N PRO A 76 -10.72 -7.21 -25.44
CA PRO A 76 -11.56 -8.31 -25.87
C PRO A 76 -12.97 -8.02 -25.36
N GLN A 77 -13.99 -8.21 -26.21
CA GLN A 77 -15.40 -8.06 -25.82
C GLN A 77 -15.77 -8.96 -24.62
N HIS A 78 -14.93 -9.98 -24.36
CA HIS A 78 -14.89 -10.78 -23.13
C HIS A 78 -13.42 -11.08 -22.79
N PRO A 79 -12.80 -10.39 -21.81
CA PRO A 79 -11.39 -10.57 -21.47
C PRO A 79 -11.05 -11.99 -21.01
N VAL A 80 -12.04 -12.78 -20.65
CA VAL A 80 -11.88 -14.16 -20.14
C VAL A 80 -11.80 -15.20 -21.26
N SER A 81 -12.33 -14.90 -22.46
CA SER A 81 -12.31 -15.88 -23.58
C SER A 81 -10.90 -16.26 -24.03
N SER A 82 -9.91 -15.41 -23.81
CA SER A 82 -8.48 -15.67 -24.11
C SER A 82 -7.85 -16.72 -23.18
N PHE A 83 -8.48 -17.05 -22.06
CA PHE A 83 -7.99 -18.01 -21.06
C PHE A 83 -8.72 -19.35 -21.09
N SER A 84 -9.67 -19.56 -22.03
CA SER A 84 -10.47 -20.76 -22.18
C SER A 84 -9.63 -21.95 -22.62
N GLY A 85 -9.00 -22.62 -21.71
CA GLY A 85 -8.12 -23.78 -21.89
C GLY A 85 -7.20 -24.03 -20.71
N SER A 86 -7.10 -23.09 -19.77
CA SER A 86 -6.38 -23.28 -18.51
C SER A 86 -7.37 -23.66 -17.41
N GLY A 87 -7.07 -24.69 -16.59
CA GLY A 87 -7.88 -25.06 -15.42
C GLY A 87 -8.06 -23.96 -14.38
N ASN A 88 -7.51 -22.76 -14.63
CA ASN A 88 -7.54 -21.59 -13.77
C ASN A 88 -8.40 -20.44 -14.36
N ALA A 89 -9.09 -20.64 -15.46
CA ALA A 89 -9.91 -19.59 -16.10
C ALA A 89 -10.95 -19.00 -15.14
N GLN A 90 -11.58 -19.84 -14.31
CA GLN A 90 -12.55 -19.43 -13.30
C GLN A 90 -12.02 -18.40 -12.29
N TYR A 91 -10.72 -18.44 -11.92
CA TYR A 91 -10.12 -17.49 -10.97
C TYR A 91 -9.81 -16.15 -11.61
N LEU A 92 -9.47 -16.14 -12.89
CA LEU A 92 -9.30 -14.92 -13.67
C LEU A 92 -10.65 -14.25 -13.94
N GLU A 93 -11.69 -15.06 -14.19
CA GLU A 93 -13.06 -14.59 -14.28
C GLU A 93 -13.56 -14.01 -12.96
N PHE A 94 -13.29 -14.70 -11.83
CA PHE A 94 -13.61 -14.21 -10.50
C PHE A 94 -12.87 -12.89 -10.20
N TYR A 95 -11.60 -12.76 -10.59
CA TYR A 95 -10.87 -11.50 -10.47
C TYR A 95 -11.57 -10.37 -11.23
N TYR A 96 -11.92 -10.62 -12.49
CA TYR A 96 -12.54 -9.60 -13.35
C TYR A 96 -13.89 -9.10 -12.80
N TYR A 97 -14.76 -10.02 -12.38
CA TYR A 97 -16.11 -9.67 -11.94
C TYR A 97 -16.21 -9.23 -10.48
N HIS A 98 -15.24 -9.62 -9.64
CA HIS A 98 -15.34 -9.38 -8.19
C HIS A 98 -14.14 -8.62 -7.63
N ILE A 99 -12.91 -9.09 -7.85
CA ILE A 99 -11.74 -8.51 -7.17
C ILE A 99 -11.34 -7.18 -7.78
N GLY A 100 -11.20 -7.07 -9.08
CA GLY A 100 -10.83 -5.83 -9.76
C GLY A 100 -11.75 -4.66 -9.38
N PRO A 101 -13.08 -4.79 -9.51
CA PRO A 101 -14.03 -3.76 -9.08
C PRO A 101 -13.97 -3.46 -7.57
N MET A 102 -13.71 -4.47 -6.73
CA MET A 102 -13.59 -4.31 -5.29
C MET A 102 -12.33 -3.51 -4.91
N LEU A 103 -11.19 -3.80 -5.55
CA LEU A 103 -9.94 -3.08 -5.33
C LEU A 103 -10.00 -1.63 -5.81
N SER A 104 -10.78 -1.36 -6.87
CA SER A 104 -10.87 -0.08 -7.57
C SER A 104 -12.03 0.80 -7.14
N ARG A 105 -12.61 0.62 -5.99
CA ARG A 105 -13.90 1.20 -5.54
C ARG A 105 -14.19 2.63 -5.98
N ARG A 106 -13.18 3.52 -6.00
CA ARG A 106 -13.36 4.95 -6.33
C ARG A 106 -12.34 5.47 -7.32
N PHE A 107 -11.17 4.85 -7.33
CA PHE A 107 -10.04 5.30 -8.14
C PHE A 107 -9.36 4.08 -8.78
N ASP A 108 -8.55 4.34 -9.81
CA ASP A 108 -7.70 3.35 -10.45
C ASP A 108 -8.44 2.15 -11.08
N GLY A 109 -9.73 2.30 -11.44
CA GLY A 109 -10.49 1.27 -12.14
C GLY A 109 -9.79 0.77 -13.42
N ASP A 110 -9.23 1.69 -14.20
CA ASP A 110 -8.46 1.38 -15.41
C ASP A 110 -7.24 0.49 -15.10
N PHE A 111 -6.61 0.70 -13.93
CA PHE A 111 -5.48 -0.10 -13.51
C PHE A 111 -5.92 -1.52 -13.11
N TRP A 112 -6.85 -1.64 -12.16
CA TRP A 112 -7.25 -2.94 -11.62
C TRP A 112 -8.05 -3.80 -12.60
N CYS A 113 -9.01 -3.19 -13.31
CA CYS A 113 -9.90 -3.89 -14.24
C CYS A 113 -9.39 -3.91 -15.68
N GLY A 114 -8.36 -3.13 -16.01
CA GLY A 114 -7.78 -3.03 -17.36
C GLY A 114 -6.33 -3.51 -17.41
N ILE A 115 -5.40 -2.68 -16.92
CA ILE A 115 -3.95 -2.91 -17.07
C ILE A 115 -3.50 -4.23 -16.46
N VAL A 116 -3.94 -4.55 -15.23
CA VAL A 116 -3.57 -5.80 -14.54
C VAL A 116 -4.02 -7.03 -15.36
N LEU A 117 -5.23 -6.99 -15.93
CA LEU A 117 -5.75 -8.07 -16.77
C LEU A 117 -4.98 -8.22 -18.09
N GLN A 118 -4.66 -7.11 -18.76
CA GLN A 118 -3.85 -7.13 -19.97
C GLN A 118 -2.45 -7.72 -19.70
N MET A 119 -1.82 -7.30 -18.61
CA MET A 119 -0.51 -7.82 -18.20
C MET A 119 -0.57 -9.30 -17.84
N ALA A 120 -1.64 -9.78 -17.22
CA ALA A 120 -1.82 -11.19 -16.89
C ALA A 120 -1.89 -12.09 -18.12
N GLN A 121 -2.25 -11.58 -19.30
CA GLN A 121 -2.22 -12.34 -20.54
C GLN A 121 -0.78 -12.64 -21.00
N ALA A 122 0.11 -11.66 -20.90
CA ALA A 122 1.49 -11.77 -21.35
C ALA A 122 2.45 -12.28 -20.25
N GLU A 123 2.24 -11.84 -18.99
CA GLU A 123 3.18 -12.02 -17.89
C GLU A 123 2.70 -13.09 -16.89
N SER A 124 3.41 -14.22 -16.86
CA SER A 124 3.06 -15.35 -15.98
C SER A 124 3.14 -15.02 -14.49
N SER A 125 4.00 -14.09 -14.05
CA SER A 125 4.09 -13.64 -12.66
C SER A 125 2.81 -12.93 -12.24
N VAL A 126 2.34 -11.97 -13.02
CA VAL A 126 1.09 -11.22 -12.79
C VAL A 126 -0.10 -12.17 -12.77
N ARG A 127 -0.20 -13.07 -13.77
CA ARG A 127 -1.28 -14.07 -13.85
C ARG A 127 -1.36 -14.95 -12.61
N ASN A 128 -0.24 -15.51 -12.15
CA ASN A 128 -0.23 -16.37 -10.97
C ASN A 128 -0.48 -15.58 -9.68
N ALA A 129 -0.02 -14.35 -9.56
CA ALA A 129 -0.35 -13.48 -8.43
C ALA A 129 -1.85 -13.17 -8.37
N MET A 130 -2.49 -12.87 -9.51
CA MET A 130 -3.95 -12.70 -9.58
C MET A 130 -4.72 -13.95 -9.16
N ILE A 131 -4.29 -15.13 -9.61
CA ILE A 131 -4.91 -16.42 -9.23
C ILE A 131 -4.74 -16.66 -7.73
N ALA A 132 -3.56 -16.42 -7.17
CA ALA A 132 -3.32 -16.53 -5.72
C ALA A 132 -4.23 -15.58 -4.93
N LEU A 133 -4.37 -14.33 -5.38
CA LEU A 133 -5.28 -13.35 -4.77
C LEU A 133 -6.75 -13.82 -4.84
N ALA A 134 -7.15 -14.43 -5.95
CA ALA A 134 -8.50 -14.96 -6.12
C ALA A 134 -8.79 -16.13 -5.16
N TYR A 135 -7.86 -17.07 -5.02
CA TYR A 135 -7.96 -18.14 -4.03
C TYR A 135 -8.11 -17.61 -2.62
N LEU A 136 -7.24 -16.69 -2.24
CA LEU A 136 -7.24 -16.10 -0.90
C LEU A 136 -8.54 -15.35 -0.62
N ASN A 137 -9.04 -14.57 -1.59
CA ASN A 137 -10.26 -13.79 -1.45
C ASN A 137 -11.51 -14.67 -1.29
N GLN A 138 -11.57 -15.83 -1.97
CA GLN A 138 -12.68 -16.78 -1.83
C GLN A 138 -12.70 -17.48 -0.48
N THR A 139 -11.56 -17.62 0.20
CA THR A 139 -11.46 -18.34 1.48
C THR A 139 -11.57 -17.45 2.71
N GLN A 140 -11.20 -16.18 2.57
CA GLN A 140 -11.29 -15.22 3.68
C GLN A 140 -12.67 -14.60 3.74
N ARG A 141 -13.49 -15.07 4.69
CA ARG A 141 -14.82 -14.52 4.97
C ARG A 141 -14.73 -13.42 6.00
N GLY A 142 -14.95 -12.16 5.58
CA GLY A 142 -15.24 -11.05 6.48
C GLY A 142 -14.03 -10.50 7.26
N SER A 143 -14.30 -10.05 8.49
CA SER A 143 -13.36 -9.43 9.43
C SER A 143 -12.19 -10.37 9.80
N LEU A 144 -11.04 -9.78 10.16
CA LEU A 144 -9.87 -10.49 10.70
C LEU A 144 -10.19 -11.40 11.89
N ALA A 145 -11.23 -11.05 12.67
CA ALA A 145 -11.71 -11.87 13.78
C ALA A 145 -12.27 -13.22 13.31
N ASN A 146 -12.97 -13.25 12.18
CA ASN A 146 -13.56 -14.48 11.62
C ASN A 146 -12.54 -15.37 10.92
N THR A 147 -11.47 -14.80 10.40
CA THR A 147 -10.39 -15.54 9.69
C THR A 147 -9.64 -16.49 10.62
N ARG A 148 -9.68 -16.24 11.96
CA ARG A 148 -8.96 -17.02 12.98
C ARG A 148 -9.71 -18.24 13.50
N HIS A 149 -11.04 -18.28 13.35
CA HIS A 149 -11.86 -19.36 13.92
C HIS A 149 -12.24 -20.47 12.94
N ASP A 150 -12.10 -20.26 11.63
CA ASP A 150 -12.53 -21.24 10.62
C ASP A 150 -11.37 -22.13 10.13
N THR A 151 -10.72 -22.85 11.07
CA THR A 151 -9.69 -23.86 10.78
C THR A 151 -10.32 -25.24 10.47
N SER A 152 -11.51 -25.27 9.89
CA SER A 152 -12.13 -26.54 9.51
C SER A 152 -11.52 -27.13 8.24
N LYS A 153 -11.54 -28.46 8.13
CA LYS A 153 -10.82 -29.33 7.18
C LYS A 153 -10.96 -29.01 5.67
N LYS A 154 -11.82 -28.06 5.26
CA LYS A 154 -11.91 -27.59 3.87
C LYS A 154 -10.76 -26.68 3.45
N ASP A 155 -10.01 -26.12 4.39
CA ASP A 155 -8.99 -25.09 4.16
C ASP A 155 -7.66 -25.64 3.62
N GLY A 156 -7.36 -26.94 3.79
CA GLY A 156 -6.07 -27.50 3.41
C GLY A 156 -5.79 -27.43 1.91
N GLU A 157 -6.76 -27.77 1.06
CA GLU A 157 -6.55 -27.75 -0.39
C GLU A 157 -6.49 -26.32 -0.93
N THR A 158 -7.33 -25.42 -0.45
CA THR A 158 -7.35 -24.02 -0.91
C THR A 158 -6.10 -23.28 -0.46
N SER A 159 -5.64 -23.50 0.76
CA SER A 159 -4.37 -22.96 1.27
C SER A 159 -3.18 -23.51 0.47
N ARG A 160 -3.21 -24.78 0.08
CA ARG A 160 -2.20 -25.40 -0.78
C ARG A 160 -2.20 -24.78 -2.18
N GLN A 161 -3.36 -24.59 -2.80
CA GLN A 161 -3.47 -23.99 -4.13
C GLN A 161 -3.04 -22.52 -4.11
N PHE A 162 -3.44 -21.75 -3.10
CA PHE A 162 -2.92 -20.40 -2.87
C PHE A 162 -1.40 -20.41 -2.84
N GLY A 163 -0.78 -21.24 -1.98
CA GLY A 163 0.68 -21.32 -1.83
C GLY A 163 1.39 -21.73 -3.12
N LEU A 164 0.81 -22.66 -3.91
CA LEU A 164 1.34 -23.07 -5.20
C LEU A 164 1.39 -21.90 -6.19
N HIS A 165 0.31 -21.14 -6.34
CA HIS A 165 0.26 -20.00 -7.26
C HIS A 165 1.09 -18.82 -6.78
N TYR A 166 1.10 -18.53 -5.49
CA TYR A 166 1.94 -17.49 -4.91
C TYR A 166 3.44 -17.77 -5.16
N ASN A 167 3.92 -18.97 -4.82
CA ASN A 167 5.30 -19.37 -5.08
C ASN A 167 5.63 -19.45 -6.59
N LYS A 168 4.66 -19.83 -7.42
CA LYS A 168 4.84 -19.84 -8.88
C LYS A 168 4.97 -18.41 -9.41
N ALA A 169 4.19 -17.47 -8.90
CA ALA A 169 4.31 -16.05 -9.27
C ALA A 169 5.72 -15.51 -8.96
N ILE A 170 6.24 -15.79 -7.76
CA ILE A 170 7.62 -15.40 -7.37
C ILE A 170 8.64 -16.00 -8.33
N ARG A 171 8.59 -17.31 -8.57
CA ARG A 171 9.54 -17.99 -9.48
C ARG A 171 9.47 -17.45 -10.91
N CYS A 172 8.27 -17.18 -11.42
CA CYS A 172 8.08 -16.58 -12.74
C CYS A 172 8.67 -15.17 -12.80
N LEU A 173 8.48 -14.35 -11.74
CA LEU A 173 9.03 -13.01 -11.67
C LEU A 173 10.56 -13.04 -11.67
N VAL A 174 11.18 -13.88 -10.82
CA VAL A 174 12.63 -14.01 -10.73
C VAL A 174 13.23 -14.47 -12.07
N ALA A 175 12.60 -15.46 -12.73
CA ALA A 175 13.02 -15.90 -14.05
C ALA A 175 12.91 -14.75 -15.09
N ARG A 176 11.79 -14.02 -15.08
CA ARG A 176 11.53 -12.91 -15.99
C ARG A 176 12.51 -11.75 -15.81
N MET A 177 12.88 -11.43 -14.55
CA MET A 177 13.88 -10.40 -14.24
C MET A 177 15.28 -10.73 -14.78
N SER A 178 15.58 -12.00 -15.04
CA SER A 178 16.85 -12.43 -15.63
C SER A 178 16.91 -12.30 -17.15
N GLU A 179 15.79 -12.01 -17.80
CA GLU A 179 15.70 -11.87 -19.25
C GLU A 179 16.06 -10.45 -19.70
N ALA A 180 16.69 -10.35 -20.89
CA ALA A 180 17.05 -9.04 -21.46
C ALA A 180 15.82 -8.19 -21.84
N SER A 181 14.68 -8.81 -22.03
CA SER A 181 13.39 -8.19 -22.36
C SER A 181 12.54 -7.85 -21.15
N TYR A 182 13.09 -7.94 -19.92
CA TYR A 182 12.35 -7.62 -18.71
C TYR A 182 11.90 -6.16 -18.67
N ALA A 183 10.60 -5.97 -18.49
CA ALA A 183 9.99 -4.67 -18.28
C ALA A 183 9.74 -4.46 -16.78
N PRO A 184 10.28 -3.38 -16.16
CA PRO A 184 10.16 -3.14 -14.72
C PRO A 184 8.72 -3.03 -14.22
N GLU A 185 7.78 -2.64 -15.09
CA GLU A 185 6.35 -2.56 -14.81
C GLU A 185 5.78 -3.92 -14.39
N THR A 186 6.31 -5.01 -14.95
CA THR A 186 5.93 -6.38 -14.54
C THR A 186 6.27 -6.62 -13.06
N GLY A 187 7.45 -6.19 -12.62
CA GLY A 187 7.85 -6.25 -11.21
C GLY A 187 6.97 -5.40 -10.33
N LEU A 188 6.72 -4.15 -10.74
CA LEU A 188 5.90 -3.20 -9.98
C LEU A 188 4.46 -3.69 -9.78
N VAL A 189 3.80 -4.13 -10.86
CA VAL A 189 2.43 -4.65 -10.79
C VAL A 189 2.37 -5.93 -9.95
N THR A 190 3.37 -6.82 -10.07
CA THR A 190 3.45 -8.03 -9.25
C THR A 190 3.66 -7.67 -7.77
N CYS A 191 4.48 -6.67 -7.43
CA CYS A 191 4.66 -6.17 -6.05
C CYS A 191 3.35 -5.64 -5.47
N VAL A 192 2.57 -4.85 -6.22
CA VAL A 192 1.26 -4.35 -5.76
C VAL A 192 0.29 -5.50 -5.48
N LEU A 193 0.22 -6.50 -6.36
CA LEU A 193 -0.62 -7.69 -6.15
C LEU A 193 -0.19 -8.49 -4.92
N PHE A 194 1.11 -8.67 -4.70
CA PHE A 194 1.63 -9.32 -3.50
C PHE A 194 1.30 -8.52 -2.24
N ALA A 195 1.43 -7.19 -2.29
CA ALA A 195 1.04 -6.36 -1.16
C ALA A 195 -0.46 -6.48 -0.83
N CYS A 196 -1.35 -6.56 -1.85
CA CYS A 196 -2.77 -6.84 -1.63
C CYS A 196 -2.99 -8.20 -0.96
N ILE A 197 -2.25 -9.24 -1.39
CA ILE A 197 -2.29 -10.57 -0.78
C ILE A 197 -1.89 -10.51 0.69
N GLU A 198 -0.77 -9.85 1.00
CA GLU A 198 -0.27 -9.78 2.37
C GLU A 198 -1.15 -8.88 3.25
N PHE A 199 -1.75 -7.83 2.72
CA PHE A 199 -2.76 -7.06 3.44
C PHE A 199 -3.98 -7.92 3.77
N LEU A 200 -4.47 -8.73 2.85
CA LEU A 200 -5.57 -9.68 3.13
C LEU A 200 -5.20 -10.66 4.22
N ARG A 201 -3.96 -11.15 4.26
CA ARG A 201 -3.43 -12.04 5.29
C ARG A 201 -3.13 -11.33 6.61
N ALA A 202 -3.23 -10.02 6.67
CA ALA A 202 -2.79 -9.18 7.79
C ALA A 202 -1.28 -9.30 8.10
N ASP A 203 -0.48 -9.72 7.14
CA ASP A 203 0.97 -9.82 7.25
C ASP A 203 1.61 -8.48 6.90
N LYS A 204 1.70 -7.60 7.91
CA LYS A 204 2.22 -6.24 7.77
C LYS A 204 3.67 -6.21 7.26
N GLN A 205 4.50 -7.15 7.73
CA GLN A 205 5.93 -7.18 7.42
C GLN A 205 6.17 -7.55 5.96
N ASN A 206 5.52 -8.59 5.47
CA ASN A 206 5.65 -8.98 4.07
C ASN A 206 4.97 -7.98 3.13
N ALA A 207 3.85 -7.36 3.53
CA ALA A 207 3.26 -6.27 2.76
C ALA A 207 4.25 -5.11 2.59
N LEU A 208 4.90 -4.68 3.69
CA LEU A 208 5.93 -3.64 3.65
C LEU A 208 7.11 -4.03 2.77
N LEU A 209 7.57 -5.29 2.83
CA LEU A 209 8.67 -5.79 1.98
C LEU A 209 8.33 -5.62 0.49
N HIS A 210 7.10 -5.95 0.08
CA HIS A 210 6.68 -5.76 -1.32
C HIS A 210 6.58 -4.28 -1.70
N MET A 211 6.13 -3.41 -0.78
CA MET A 211 6.11 -1.96 -0.99
C MET A 211 7.53 -1.39 -1.16
N ARG A 212 8.48 -1.79 -0.30
CA ARG A 212 9.90 -1.43 -0.39
C ARG A 212 10.51 -1.83 -1.74
N ASN A 213 10.27 -3.07 -2.14
CA ASN A 213 10.78 -3.58 -3.43
C ASN A 213 10.21 -2.78 -4.61
N GLY A 214 8.92 -2.43 -4.57
CA GLY A 214 8.30 -1.56 -5.58
C GLY A 214 8.96 -0.18 -5.64
N LEU A 215 9.16 0.48 -4.50
CA LEU A 215 9.80 1.79 -4.44
C LEU A 215 11.27 1.74 -4.85
N TYR A 216 11.98 0.66 -4.55
CA TYR A 216 13.34 0.46 -5.05
C TYR A 216 13.38 0.39 -6.58
N ILE A 217 12.45 -0.35 -7.19
CA ILE A 217 12.32 -0.40 -8.66
C ILE A 217 12.01 0.99 -9.23
N VAL A 218 11.12 1.75 -8.60
CA VAL A 218 10.79 3.13 -9.01
C VAL A 218 12.03 4.03 -8.94
N SER A 219 12.77 3.99 -7.84
CA SER A 219 13.99 4.78 -7.66
C SER A 219 15.04 4.47 -8.74
N GLU A 220 15.25 3.19 -9.04
CA GLU A 220 16.19 2.76 -10.08
C GLU A 220 15.73 3.21 -11.48
N LEU A 221 14.43 3.19 -11.76
CA LEU A 221 13.87 3.72 -13.01
C LEU A 221 14.07 5.22 -13.13
N ARG A 222 13.80 5.99 -12.08
CA ARG A 222 14.02 7.44 -12.05
C ARG A 222 15.48 7.77 -12.30
N ARG A 223 16.39 7.06 -11.65
CA ARG A 223 17.83 7.21 -11.84
C ARG A 223 18.26 6.91 -13.29
N ARG A 224 17.75 5.84 -13.89
CA ARG A 224 18.07 5.46 -15.28
C ARG A 224 17.57 6.48 -16.31
N HIS A 225 16.42 7.07 -16.05
CA HIS A 225 15.84 8.09 -16.92
C HIS A 225 16.34 9.51 -16.62
N GLY A 226 17.26 9.66 -15.68
CA GLY A 226 17.80 10.96 -15.29
C GLY A 226 16.78 11.88 -14.63
N VAL A 227 15.66 11.33 -14.16
CA VAL A 227 14.60 12.11 -13.50
C VAL A 227 15.11 12.76 -12.21
N ASP A 228 16.03 12.08 -11.50
CA ASP A 228 16.63 12.60 -10.27
C ASP A 228 17.58 13.79 -10.51
N THR A 229 18.10 13.93 -11.73
CA THR A 229 18.99 15.04 -12.12
C THR A 229 18.21 16.25 -12.66
N LEU A 230 16.92 16.08 -12.94
CA LEU A 230 16.07 17.16 -13.43
C LEU A 230 15.76 18.17 -12.32
N SER A 231 15.66 19.45 -12.70
CA SER A 231 15.13 20.44 -11.78
C SER A 231 13.72 20.06 -11.32
N ARG A 232 13.35 20.50 -10.13
CA ARG A 232 12.04 20.28 -9.54
C ARG A 232 10.89 20.66 -10.47
N GLU A 233 11.02 21.80 -11.17
CA GLU A 233 10.05 22.28 -12.16
C GLU A 233 9.95 21.38 -13.39
N SER A 234 11.09 20.82 -13.83
CA SER A 234 11.11 19.92 -14.98
C SER A 234 10.44 18.59 -14.69
N ARG A 235 10.62 18.03 -13.49
CA ARG A 235 9.89 16.83 -13.06
C ARG A 235 8.38 17.08 -13.04
N THR A 236 7.97 18.24 -12.50
CA THR A 236 6.58 18.68 -12.47
C THR A 236 5.98 18.70 -13.86
N LYS A 237 6.63 19.40 -14.79
CA LYS A 237 6.18 19.48 -16.18
C LYS A 237 6.05 18.10 -16.82
N ILE A 238 6.99 17.22 -16.54
CA ILE A 238 6.98 15.83 -17.05
C ILE A 238 5.75 15.07 -16.51
N ILE A 239 5.42 15.20 -15.23
CA ILE A 239 4.28 14.51 -14.62
C ILE A 239 2.96 15.11 -15.11
N HIS A 240 2.87 16.43 -15.28
CA HIS A 240 1.63 17.12 -15.72
C HIS A 240 1.45 17.16 -17.24
N SER A 241 2.52 17.18 -18.04
CA SER A 241 2.44 17.32 -19.49
C SER A 241 1.92 16.09 -20.25
N GLY A 242 1.18 15.21 -19.60
CA GLY A 242 0.49 14.11 -20.28
C GLY A 242 1.42 13.06 -20.86
N ILE A 243 2.52 12.69 -20.16
CA ILE A 243 3.32 11.54 -20.56
C ILE A 243 2.39 10.32 -20.67
N SER A 244 1.97 10.07 -21.92
CA SER A 244 1.36 8.83 -22.31
C SER A 244 2.48 7.79 -22.41
N GLY A 245 2.49 6.81 -21.50
CA GLY A 245 3.50 5.75 -21.55
C GLY A 245 3.74 5.10 -20.19
N PRO A 246 4.62 4.12 -20.13
CA PRO A 246 4.89 3.33 -18.91
C PRO A 246 5.27 4.19 -17.70
N LEU A 247 6.13 5.19 -17.88
CA LEU A 247 6.56 6.07 -16.78
C LEU A 247 5.40 6.91 -16.22
N GLY A 248 4.48 7.36 -17.07
CA GLY A 248 3.30 8.10 -16.63
C GLY A 248 2.36 7.26 -15.76
N MET A 249 2.16 6.00 -16.09
CA MET A 249 1.37 5.05 -15.29
C MET A 249 2.07 4.78 -13.95
N ILE A 250 3.39 4.58 -13.97
CA ILE A 250 4.17 4.35 -12.74
C ILE A 250 4.02 5.55 -11.79
N GLU A 251 4.27 6.76 -12.26
CA GLU A 251 4.27 7.97 -11.42
C GLU A 251 2.85 8.34 -10.94
N LYS A 252 1.83 8.22 -11.81
CA LYS A 252 0.46 8.68 -11.50
C LYS A 252 -0.41 7.64 -10.80
N THR A 253 -0.06 6.35 -10.88
CA THR A 253 -0.89 5.27 -10.34
C THR A 253 -0.12 4.42 -9.32
N LEU A 254 1.04 3.88 -9.70
CA LEU A 254 1.76 2.94 -8.84
C LEU A 254 2.47 3.62 -7.67
N VAL A 255 3.12 4.76 -7.88
CA VAL A 255 3.78 5.51 -6.80
C VAL A 255 2.78 5.89 -5.70
N PRO A 256 1.61 6.50 -6.01
CA PRO A 256 0.57 6.75 -4.99
C PRO A 256 0.09 5.50 -4.26
N MET A 257 0.00 4.34 -4.92
CA MET A 257 -0.36 3.08 -4.29
C MET A 257 0.72 2.61 -3.30
N PHE A 258 1.99 2.65 -3.70
CA PHE A 258 3.10 2.28 -2.83
C PHE A 258 3.22 3.21 -1.62
N THR A 259 3.12 4.53 -1.82
CA THR A 259 3.18 5.50 -0.72
C THR A 259 2.01 5.33 0.24
N GLN A 260 0.80 5.08 -0.26
CA GLN A 260 -0.37 4.80 0.57
C GLN A 260 -0.19 3.51 1.41
N GLY A 261 0.39 2.46 0.83
CA GLY A 261 0.69 1.23 1.55
C GLY A 261 1.73 1.43 2.66
N LEU A 262 2.79 2.21 2.40
CA LEU A 262 3.78 2.58 3.41
C LEU A 262 3.18 3.38 4.56
N ILE A 263 2.37 4.39 4.24
CA ILE A 263 1.68 5.21 5.24
C ILE A 263 0.76 4.34 6.09
N SER A 264 0.03 3.42 5.47
CA SER A 264 -0.80 2.47 6.21
C SER A 264 0.05 1.62 7.17
N ALA A 265 1.20 1.11 6.73
CA ALA A 265 2.11 0.33 7.57
C ALA A 265 2.68 1.16 8.74
N LEU A 266 3.10 2.41 8.48
CA LEU A 266 3.57 3.35 9.51
C LEU A 266 2.51 3.57 10.59
N LEU A 267 1.28 3.89 10.19
CA LEU A 267 0.18 4.14 11.12
C LEU A 267 -0.21 2.89 11.94
N HIS A 268 0.26 1.71 11.53
CA HIS A 268 0.13 0.44 12.26
C HIS A 268 1.40 0.05 13.03
N GLY A 269 2.32 1.00 13.25
CA GLY A 269 3.52 0.81 14.08
C GLY A 269 4.64 0.00 13.41
N VAL A 270 4.67 -0.09 12.08
CA VAL A 270 5.80 -0.69 11.35
C VAL A 270 6.84 0.39 11.11
N ASP A 271 8.11 0.08 11.40
CA ASP A 271 9.23 0.97 11.12
C ASP A 271 9.44 1.11 9.61
N VAL A 272 9.38 2.35 9.14
CA VAL A 272 9.52 2.73 7.72
C VAL A 272 10.51 3.88 7.53
N ASP A 273 11.46 4.06 8.44
CA ASP A 273 12.37 5.22 8.43
C ASP A 273 13.18 5.35 7.14
N MET A 274 13.63 4.24 6.58
CA MET A 274 14.38 4.23 5.31
C MET A 274 13.52 4.69 4.12
N GLU A 275 12.22 4.43 4.14
CA GLU A 275 11.29 4.78 3.08
C GLU A 275 10.82 6.24 3.16
N PHE A 276 10.97 6.89 4.33
CA PHE A 276 10.67 8.31 4.45
C PHE A 276 11.59 9.18 3.58
N ALA A 277 12.86 8.83 3.43
CA ALA A 277 13.76 9.52 2.52
C ALA A 277 13.25 9.48 1.06
N PHE A 278 12.60 8.39 0.66
CA PHE A 278 11.94 8.30 -0.63
C PHE A 278 10.70 9.21 -0.70
N LEU A 279 9.85 9.19 0.32
CA LEU A 279 8.68 10.09 0.40
C LEU A 279 9.11 11.56 0.35
N GLU A 280 10.12 11.96 1.12
CA GLU A 280 10.67 13.30 1.11
C GLU A 280 11.22 13.71 -0.27
N SER A 281 11.89 12.79 -0.97
CA SER A 281 12.40 13.03 -2.32
C SER A 281 11.28 13.13 -3.37
N THR A 282 10.12 12.52 -3.10
CA THR A 282 8.95 12.58 -3.99
C THR A 282 8.07 13.78 -3.75
N LEU A 283 8.17 14.42 -2.56
CA LEU A 283 7.45 15.64 -2.24
C LEU A 283 7.93 16.78 -3.13
N LEU A 284 7.33 16.85 -4.27
CA LEU A 284 7.50 17.94 -5.20
C LEU A 284 6.60 19.08 -4.74
N ASN A 285 7.07 20.32 -4.83
CA ASN A 285 6.30 21.51 -4.49
C ASN A 285 5.18 21.76 -5.52
N HIS A 286 4.35 20.74 -5.79
CA HIS A 286 3.19 20.84 -6.69
C HIS A 286 2.00 21.58 -6.07
N LEU A 287 2.20 22.05 -4.88
CA LEU A 287 1.21 22.71 -4.05
C LEU A 287 0.71 24.07 -4.62
N HIS A 288 1.03 24.35 -5.88
CA HIS A 288 0.61 25.58 -6.56
C HIS A 288 -0.47 25.38 -7.62
N LEU A 289 -1.02 24.17 -7.78
CA LEU A 289 -2.12 23.97 -8.71
C LEU A 289 -3.37 24.71 -8.20
N GLN A 290 -3.71 25.77 -8.89
CA GLN A 290 -4.90 26.58 -8.59
C GLN A 290 -6.16 26.07 -9.30
N THR A 291 -6.01 25.17 -10.25
CA THR A 291 -7.10 24.59 -11.05
C THR A 291 -6.83 23.12 -11.36
N PHE A 292 -7.87 22.32 -11.47
CA PHE A 292 -7.79 20.92 -11.90
C PHE A 292 -8.50 20.72 -13.23
N ASN A 293 -7.90 19.95 -14.13
CA ASN A 293 -8.49 19.54 -15.40
C ASN A 293 -9.22 18.19 -15.29
N SER A 294 -8.96 17.43 -14.23
CA SER A 294 -9.59 16.14 -13.98
C SER A 294 -9.54 15.79 -12.48
N LEU A 295 -10.47 14.94 -12.06
CA LEU A 295 -10.49 14.42 -10.70
C LEU A 295 -9.27 13.54 -10.38
N ARG A 296 -8.70 12.90 -11.41
CA ARG A 296 -7.43 12.15 -11.27
C ARG A 296 -6.26 13.08 -10.90
N GLU A 297 -6.21 14.26 -11.49
CA GLU A 297 -5.21 15.27 -11.14
C GLU A 297 -5.39 15.80 -9.71
N ALA A 298 -6.63 16.08 -9.32
CA ALA A 298 -6.96 16.47 -7.95
C ALA A 298 -6.56 15.39 -6.94
N ARG A 299 -6.82 14.11 -7.24
CA ARG A 299 -6.40 12.99 -6.40
C ARG A 299 -4.88 12.88 -6.29
N PHE A 300 -4.17 12.96 -7.40
CA PHE A 300 -2.71 12.88 -7.41
C PHE A 300 -2.09 13.96 -6.53
N SER A 301 -2.50 15.22 -6.71
CA SER A 301 -2.07 16.34 -5.89
C SER A 301 -2.46 16.18 -4.41
N TYR A 302 -3.64 15.60 -4.13
CA TYR A 302 -4.05 15.26 -2.77
C TYR A 302 -3.11 14.22 -2.12
N CYS A 303 -2.69 13.19 -2.85
CA CYS A 303 -1.76 12.19 -2.31
C CYS A 303 -0.43 12.82 -1.89
N GLU A 304 0.15 13.71 -2.71
CA GLU A 304 1.37 14.43 -2.37
C GLU A 304 1.19 15.31 -1.11
N MET A 305 0.09 16.02 -1.02
CA MET A 305 -0.23 16.86 0.11
C MET A 305 -0.45 16.05 1.40
N ARG A 306 -1.14 14.91 1.31
CA ARG A 306 -1.30 13.96 2.42
C ARG A 306 0.06 13.46 2.91
N ASP A 307 0.93 13.07 1.98
CA ASP A 307 2.24 12.53 2.31
C ASP A 307 3.11 13.59 3.01
N ALA A 308 3.06 14.85 2.55
CA ALA A 308 3.69 16.00 3.22
C ALA A 308 3.15 16.21 4.65
N SER A 309 1.84 16.09 4.82
CA SER A 309 1.19 16.22 6.14
C SER A 309 1.62 15.14 7.12
N ILE A 310 1.80 13.92 6.65
CA ILE A 310 2.23 12.79 7.49
C ILE A 310 3.68 12.93 7.91
N ILE A 311 4.57 13.37 7.00
CA ILE A 311 5.96 13.66 7.33
C ILE A 311 6.03 14.80 8.37
N LEU A 312 5.24 15.86 8.16
CA LEU A 312 5.13 16.95 9.13
C LEU A 312 4.70 16.43 10.51
N ALA A 313 3.64 15.62 10.56
CA ALA A 313 3.12 15.06 11.81
C ALA A 313 4.14 14.16 12.52
N ARG A 314 4.90 13.33 11.77
CA ARG A 314 5.98 12.51 12.32
C ARG A 314 7.07 13.37 12.96
N ASP A 315 7.54 14.39 12.24
CA ASP A 315 8.65 15.22 12.71
C ASP A 315 8.27 16.01 13.97
N PHE A 316 7.03 16.52 14.01
CA PHE A 316 6.50 17.16 15.24
C PHE A 316 6.33 16.15 16.37
N ALA A 317 5.81 14.96 16.10
CA ALA A 317 5.67 13.91 17.10
C ALA A 317 7.02 13.56 17.74
N ILE A 318 8.07 13.35 16.92
CA ILE A 318 9.44 13.08 17.42
C ILE A 318 9.90 14.17 18.37
N LYS A 319 9.73 15.45 18.00
CA LYS A 319 10.12 16.59 18.85
C LYS A 319 9.33 16.65 20.15
N LEU A 320 8.01 16.47 20.07
CA LEU A 320 7.14 16.45 21.25
C LEU A 320 7.52 15.31 22.22
N PHE A 321 7.82 14.11 21.71
CA PHE A 321 8.29 13.00 22.54
C PHE A 321 9.66 13.25 23.18
N GLN A 322 10.51 14.03 22.53
CA GLN A 322 11.81 14.46 23.06
C GLN A 322 11.71 15.66 24.00
N GLY A 323 10.52 16.22 24.19
CA GLY A 323 10.33 17.45 24.98
C GLY A 323 10.95 18.69 24.34
N LEU A 324 11.11 18.69 23.00
CA LEU A 324 11.67 19.79 22.24
C LEU A 324 10.57 20.71 21.71
N GLU A 325 10.80 22.01 21.82
CA GLU A 325 9.91 22.99 21.21
C GLU A 325 10.09 23.05 19.68
N PRO A 326 9.01 23.29 18.92
CA PRO A 326 9.08 23.47 17.47
C PRO A 326 9.98 24.65 17.11
N SER A 327 10.87 24.47 16.15
CA SER A 327 11.71 25.55 15.63
C SER A 327 10.89 26.51 14.73
N PRO A 328 11.37 27.76 14.49
CA PRO A 328 10.72 28.66 13.53
C PRO A 328 10.53 28.03 12.14
N SER A 329 11.47 27.21 11.67
CA SER A 329 11.35 26.51 10.39
C SER A 329 10.28 25.44 10.40
N ASP A 330 9.97 24.80 11.53
CA ASP A 330 8.87 23.85 11.65
C ASP A 330 7.52 24.58 11.53
N VAL A 331 7.39 25.74 12.18
CA VAL A 331 6.19 26.58 12.12
C VAL A 331 5.98 27.12 10.71
N GLU A 332 7.05 27.55 10.03
CA GLU A 332 6.98 27.98 8.63
C GLU A 332 6.54 26.83 7.72
N ARG A 333 7.11 25.62 7.90
CA ARG A 333 6.71 24.42 7.14
C ARG A 333 5.26 24.05 7.39
N GLN A 334 4.79 24.09 8.65
CA GLN A 334 3.38 23.85 8.98
C GLN A 334 2.47 24.87 8.27
N THR A 335 2.81 26.16 8.34
CA THR A 335 2.06 27.24 7.69
C THR A 335 1.99 27.02 6.19
N HIS A 336 3.10 26.63 5.55
CA HIS A 336 3.15 26.31 4.13
C HIS A 336 2.23 25.14 3.79
N VAL A 337 2.30 24.02 4.52
CA VAL A 337 1.44 22.84 4.30
C VAL A 337 -0.04 23.21 4.43
N LEU A 338 -0.42 24.00 5.43
CA LEU A 338 -1.80 24.47 5.60
C LEU A 338 -2.27 25.36 4.46
N ALA A 339 -1.43 26.29 3.99
CA ALA A 339 -1.74 27.12 2.82
C ALA A 339 -1.96 26.29 1.57
N CYS A 340 -1.20 25.22 1.41
CA CYS A 340 -1.34 24.26 0.31
C CYS A 340 -2.66 23.51 0.38
N HIS A 341 -3.05 23.03 1.56
CA HIS A 341 -4.36 22.40 1.77
C HIS A 341 -5.49 23.35 1.36
N GLN A 342 -5.45 24.59 1.78
CA GLN A 342 -6.49 25.56 1.47
C GLN A 342 -6.56 25.88 -0.04
N THR A 343 -5.41 25.98 -0.70
CA THR A 343 -5.34 26.24 -2.15
C THR A 343 -5.88 25.05 -2.93
N TRP A 344 -5.49 23.84 -2.55
CA TRP A 344 -5.97 22.61 -3.13
C TRP A 344 -7.51 22.48 -3.00
N PHE A 345 -8.04 22.77 -1.82
CA PHE A 345 -9.48 22.64 -1.56
C PHE A 345 -10.30 23.64 -2.37
N ARG A 346 -9.82 24.89 -2.48
CA ARG A 346 -10.44 25.89 -3.35
C ARG A 346 -10.45 25.44 -4.81
N ALA A 347 -9.36 24.87 -5.29
CA ALA A 347 -9.26 24.33 -6.65
C ALA A 347 -10.23 23.15 -6.87
N LEU A 348 -10.42 22.26 -5.86
CA LEU A 348 -11.39 21.17 -5.93
C LEU A 348 -12.84 21.68 -5.99
N LEU A 349 -13.19 22.68 -5.18
CA LEU A 349 -14.51 23.30 -5.22
C LEU A 349 -14.76 23.99 -6.55
N ALA A 350 -13.80 24.74 -7.07
CA ALA A 350 -13.90 25.35 -8.39
C ALA A 350 -14.07 24.33 -9.52
N TYR A 351 -13.40 23.19 -9.44
CA TYR A 351 -13.60 22.07 -10.36
C TYR A 351 -15.03 21.52 -10.30
N GLU A 352 -15.56 21.32 -9.09
CA GLU A 352 -16.95 20.86 -8.88
C GLU A 352 -17.97 21.83 -9.47
N GLU A 353 -17.80 23.13 -9.22
CA GLU A 353 -18.70 24.18 -9.70
C GLU A 353 -18.69 24.35 -11.24
N ASN A 354 -17.51 24.21 -11.85
CA ASN A 354 -17.34 24.40 -13.29
C ASN A 354 -17.61 23.15 -14.12
N SER A 355 -17.80 21.99 -13.51
CA SER A 355 -18.06 20.74 -14.22
C SER A 355 -19.54 20.67 -14.63
N ALA A 356 -19.81 20.76 -15.93
CA ALA A 356 -21.18 20.72 -16.48
C ALA A 356 -21.90 19.39 -16.22
N PHE A 357 -21.16 18.31 -16.09
CA PHE A 357 -21.65 16.97 -15.75
C PHE A 357 -20.64 16.24 -14.88
N ILE A 358 -21.13 15.72 -13.78
CA ILE A 358 -20.35 14.89 -12.84
C ILE A 358 -21.02 13.53 -12.74
N SER A 359 -20.31 12.47 -13.11
CA SER A 359 -20.79 11.11 -12.94
C SER A 359 -21.02 10.77 -11.46
N GLU A 360 -21.84 9.78 -11.15
CA GLU A 360 -22.04 9.34 -9.76
C GLU A 360 -20.72 8.81 -9.17
N GLU A 361 -19.89 8.15 -9.98
CA GLU A 361 -18.57 7.68 -9.57
C GLU A 361 -17.64 8.84 -9.21
N ASP A 362 -17.59 9.88 -10.06
CA ASP A 362 -16.79 11.08 -9.78
C ASP A 362 -17.29 11.82 -8.54
N ARG A 363 -18.63 11.84 -8.32
CA ARG A 363 -19.21 12.41 -7.11
C ARG A 363 -18.75 11.66 -5.86
N LEU A 364 -18.78 10.33 -5.87
CA LEU A 364 -18.28 9.51 -4.76
C LEU A 364 -16.78 9.73 -4.51
N ALA A 365 -16.00 9.82 -5.59
CA ALA A 365 -14.58 10.12 -5.53
C ALA A 365 -14.29 11.51 -4.94
N MET A 366 -15.02 12.55 -5.36
CA MET A 366 -14.91 13.89 -4.78
C MET A 366 -15.24 13.92 -3.29
N VAL A 367 -16.31 13.24 -2.88
CA VAL A 367 -16.69 13.15 -1.46
C VAL A 367 -15.58 12.47 -0.65
N ALA A 368 -14.96 11.42 -1.19
CA ALA A 368 -13.80 10.77 -0.56
C ALA A 368 -12.60 11.73 -0.42
N LEU A 369 -12.31 12.54 -1.44
CA LEU A 369 -11.27 13.57 -1.39
C LEU A 369 -11.58 14.66 -0.35
N LYS A 370 -12.84 15.08 -0.21
CA LYS A 370 -13.26 16.04 0.83
C LYS A 370 -13.05 15.48 2.25
N ILE A 371 -13.41 14.21 2.48
CA ILE A 371 -13.13 13.52 3.75
C ILE A 371 -11.61 13.54 4.04
N GLY A 372 -10.82 13.16 3.06
CA GLY A 372 -9.36 13.17 3.17
C GLY A 372 -8.81 14.56 3.50
N TYR A 373 -9.29 15.60 2.80
CA TYR A 373 -8.90 16.98 3.06
C TYR A 373 -9.14 17.38 4.52
N TYR A 374 -10.38 17.24 5.02
CA TYR A 374 -10.70 17.65 6.40
C TYR A 374 -9.90 16.87 7.43
N THR A 375 -9.64 15.58 7.17
CA THR A 375 -8.82 14.74 8.05
C THR A 375 -7.37 15.21 8.10
N THR A 376 -6.73 15.41 6.94
CA THR A 376 -5.31 15.81 6.89
C THR A 376 -5.10 17.26 7.27
N TYR A 377 -6.02 18.16 6.91
CA TYR A 377 -5.96 19.57 7.29
C TYR A 377 -6.03 19.75 8.81
N THR A 378 -7.01 19.14 9.47
CA THR A 378 -7.15 19.25 10.93
C THR A 378 -5.98 18.60 11.67
N ALA A 379 -5.46 17.47 11.17
CA ALA A 379 -4.28 16.83 11.72
C ALA A 379 -3.05 17.75 11.62
N SER A 380 -2.82 18.37 10.45
CA SER A 380 -1.70 19.30 10.24
C SER A 380 -1.83 20.59 11.03
N ALA A 381 -3.06 21.07 11.25
CA ALA A 381 -3.30 22.28 12.02
C ALA A 381 -3.02 22.11 13.52
N CYS A 382 -3.30 20.91 14.06
CA CYS A 382 -3.13 20.60 15.48
C CYS A 382 -1.85 19.83 15.81
N VAL A 383 -0.92 19.71 14.87
CA VAL A 383 0.25 18.83 14.97
C VAL A 383 1.21 19.18 16.11
N HIS A 384 1.24 20.45 16.53
CA HIS A 384 2.12 20.96 17.59
C HIS A 384 1.54 20.85 19.01
N ASP A 385 0.25 20.48 19.14
CA ASP A 385 -0.44 20.47 20.42
C ASP A 385 -0.38 19.11 21.11
N ALA A 386 0.54 18.96 22.06
CA ALA A 386 0.65 17.77 22.89
C ALA A 386 -0.61 17.54 23.75
N SER A 387 -1.30 18.61 24.20
CA SER A 387 -2.49 18.52 25.04
C SER A 387 -3.73 17.98 24.34
N GLN A 388 -3.75 18.00 23.02
CA GLN A 388 -4.89 17.64 22.17
C GLN A 388 -6.13 18.53 22.33
N MET A 389 -5.94 19.73 22.93
CA MET A 389 -7.05 20.68 23.14
C MET A 389 -7.40 21.48 21.89
N SER A 390 -6.43 21.74 21.01
CA SER A 390 -6.63 22.50 19.77
C SER A 390 -7.61 21.86 18.79
N PHE A 391 -7.82 20.54 18.85
CA PHE A 391 -8.82 19.84 18.06
C PHE A 391 -10.26 20.31 18.32
N ASP A 392 -10.54 20.87 19.50
CA ASP A 392 -11.88 21.34 19.87
C ASP A 392 -12.35 22.50 18.96
N ALA A 393 -11.43 23.29 18.42
CA ALA A 393 -11.72 24.37 17.48
C ALA A 393 -12.21 23.86 16.09
N TYR A 394 -12.01 22.57 15.78
CA TYR A 394 -12.33 22.00 14.47
C TYR A 394 -13.61 21.16 14.45
N LEU A 395 -14.54 21.39 15.38
CA LEU A 395 -15.79 20.64 15.50
C LEU A 395 -16.58 20.58 14.17
N ASP A 396 -16.64 21.69 13.44
CA ASP A 396 -17.37 21.75 12.18
C ASP A 396 -16.72 20.93 11.08
N SER A 397 -15.37 20.85 11.06
CA SER A 397 -14.64 19.94 10.18
C SER A 397 -14.98 18.47 10.49
N PHE A 398 -15.03 18.08 11.77
CA PHE A 398 -15.42 16.74 12.17
C PHE A 398 -16.88 16.41 11.81
N LYS A 399 -17.80 17.34 11.98
CA LYS A 399 -19.20 17.17 11.53
C LYS A 399 -19.30 17.00 10.03
N THR A 400 -18.49 17.74 9.27
CA THR A 400 -18.42 17.65 7.81
C THR A 400 -17.88 16.30 7.35
N ILE A 401 -16.84 15.77 8.02
CA ILE A 401 -16.35 14.39 7.79
C ILE A 401 -17.50 13.39 7.96
N ILE A 402 -18.25 13.48 9.09
CA ILE A 402 -19.38 12.57 9.36
C ILE A 402 -20.50 12.71 8.34
N TYR A 403 -20.82 13.94 7.90
CA TYR A 403 -21.81 14.16 6.85
C TYR A 403 -21.41 13.46 5.54
N HIS A 404 -20.20 13.65 5.09
CA HIS A 404 -19.67 13.01 3.88
C HIS A 404 -19.54 11.49 4.02
N ALA A 405 -19.10 11.01 5.18
CA ALA A 405 -18.99 9.58 5.45
C ALA A 405 -20.37 8.89 5.42
N LYS A 406 -21.40 9.49 6.03
CA LYS A 406 -22.78 8.98 5.95
C LYS A 406 -23.26 8.87 4.49
N PHE A 407 -22.96 9.87 3.68
CA PHE A 407 -23.31 9.85 2.24
C PHE A 407 -22.64 8.65 1.53
N LEU A 408 -21.33 8.46 1.71
CA LEU A 408 -20.61 7.35 1.09
C LEU A 408 -21.10 5.98 1.58
N VAL A 409 -21.33 5.81 2.89
CA VAL A 409 -21.81 4.56 3.47
C VAL A 409 -23.18 4.19 2.90
N ASN A 410 -24.11 5.15 2.87
CA ASN A 410 -25.47 4.91 2.39
C ASN A 410 -25.48 4.54 0.90
N LYS A 411 -24.62 5.16 0.09
CA LYS A 411 -24.50 4.83 -1.33
C LYS A 411 -23.86 3.46 -1.55
N THR A 412 -22.86 3.10 -0.75
CA THR A 412 -22.18 1.81 -0.85
C THR A 412 -23.10 0.63 -0.49
N VAL A 413 -23.93 0.79 0.55
CA VAL A 413 -24.87 -0.24 0.99
C VAL A 413 -26.06 -0.37 0.03
N ASN A 414 -26.59 0.75 -0.51
CA ASN A 414 -27.80 0.75 -1.36
C ASN A 414 -27.54 0.36 -2.81
N THR A 415 -26.27 0.30 -3.28
CA THR A 415 -25.92 -0.10 -4.66
C THR A 415 -25.69 -1.61 -4.82
N ALA A 416 -25.73 -2.38 -3.73
CA ALA A 416 -25.76 -3.84 -3.84
C ALA A 416 -27.07 -4.24 -4.55
N SER A 417 -26.98 -4.69 -5.82
CA SER A 417 -28.16 -5.18 -6.53
C SER A 417 -28.69 -6.44 -5.84
N PRO A 418 -30.01 -6.75 -5.95
CA PRO A 418 -30.57 -7.99 -5.38
C PRO A 418 -29.81 -9.26 -5.78
N ALA A 419 -29.19 -9.27 -6.97
CA ALA A 419 -28.31 -10.34 -7.43
C ALA A 419 -26.94 -10.33 -6.73
N GLN A 420 -26.44 -9.18 -6.29
CA GLN A 420 -25.25 -9.03 -5.44
C GLN A 420 -25.55 -9.37 -3.99
N GLU A 421 -26.72 -9.00 -3.47
CA GLU A 421 -27.19 -9.41 -2.12
C GLU A 421 -27.34 -10.92 -2.00
N GLN A 422 -27.93 -11.60 -2.99
CA GLN A 422 -27.99 -13.07 -3.01
C GLN A 422 -26.62 -13.73 -3.10
N ARG A 423 -25.65 -13.10 -3.77
CA ARG A 423 -24.25 -13.57 -3.86
C ARG A 423 -23.44 -13.25 -2.60
N MET A 424 -23.70 -12.13 -1.91
CA MET A 424 -23.14 -11.81 -0.60
C MET A 424 -23.65 -12.77 0.48
N HIS A 425 -24.91 -13.17 0.43
CA HIS A 425 -25.48 -14.22 1.31
C HIS A 425 -24.90 -15.61 1.05
N SER A 426 -24.33 -15.88 -0.14
CA SER A 426 -23.61 -17.13 -0.42
C SER A 426 -22.18 -17.19 0.14
N GLY A 427 -21.73 -16.16 0.86
CA GLY A 427 -20.52 -16.16 1.68
C GLY A 427 -19.21 -16.26 0.89
N ALA A 428 -19.15 -15.73 -0.33
CA ALA A 428 -18.13 -16.11 -1.31
C ALA A 428 -16.98 -15.12 -1.53
N SER A 429 -16.90 -13.98 -0.81
CA SER A 429 -15.82 -13.00 -1.07
C SER A 429 -15.44 -12.21 0.18
N ALA A 430 -14.14 -11.92 0.35
CA ALA A 430 -13.67 -11.01 1.38
C ALA A 430 -14.16 -9.57 1.09
N ASN A 431 -14.70 -8.90 2.11
CA ASN A 431 -15.06 -7.49 2.00
C ASN A 431 -13.81 -6.61 2.22
N PHE A 432 -13.03 -6.39 1.16
CA PHE A 432 -11.72 -5.75 1.21
C PHE A 432 -11.55 -4.75 0.06
N THR A 433 -10.85 -3.65 0.29
CA THR A 433 -10.37 -2.72 -0.75
C THR A 433 -8.94 -2.28 -0.46
N PHE A 434 -8.21 -1.94 -1.51
CA PHE A 434 -6.88 -1.35 -1.36
C PHE A 434 -6.96 0.16 -1.02
N ASP A 435 -8.00 0.84 -1.49
CA ASP A 435 -8.22 2.26 -1.19
C ASP A 435 -8.53 2.47 0.30
N THR A 436 -7.86 3.43 0.93
CA THR A 436 -8.11 3.87 2.30
C THR A 436 -8.81 5.22 2.32
N CYS A 437 -9.96 5.29 2.98
CA CYS A 437 -10.76 6.52 3.03
C CYS A 437 -11.64 6.62 4.28
N LEU A 438 -12.59 5.68 4.44
CA LEU A 438 -13.64 5.76 5.46
C LEU A 438 -13.17 5.32 6.84
N VAL A 439 -12.58 4.10 6.92
CA VAL A 439 -12.23 3.51 8.23
C VAL A 439 -11.22 4.37 8.98
N PRO A 440 -10.07 4.80 8.37
CA PRO A 440 -9.13 5.67 9.07
C PRO A 440 -9.73 7.04 9.42
N ALA A 441 -10.58 7.63 8.56
CA ALA A 441 -11.19 8.92 8.84
C ALA A 441 -12.21 8.85 9.99
N LEU A 442 -13.04 7.80 10.03
CA LEU A 442 -13.99 7.57 11.12
C LEU A 442 -13.29 7.31 12.45
N TYR A 443 -12.24 6.49 12.43
CA TYR A 443 -11.40 6.27 13.60
C TYR A 443 -10.73 7.57 14.07
N TYR A 444 -10.21 8.36 13.14
CA TYR A 444 -9.64 9.68 13.44
C TYR A 444 -10.65 10.60 14.12
N VAL A 445 -11.90 10.67 13.64
CA VAL A 445 -12.96 11.45 14.30
C VAL A 445 -13.23 10.90 15.71
N ALA A 446 -13.35 9.60 15.88
CA ALA A 446 -13.57 9.00 17.19
C ALA A 446 -12.43 9.30 18.19
N LEU A 447 -11.18 9.34 17.72
CA LEU A 447 -9.98 9.62 18.54
C LEU A 447 -9.81 11.13 18.84
N ARG A 448 -10.08 12.01 17.85
CA ARG A 448 -9.72 13.45 17.95
C ARG A 448 -10.89 14.38 18.27
N CYS A 449 -12.10 14.05 17.82
CA CYS A 449 -13.28 14.84 18.14
C CYS A 449 -13.81 14.48 19.53
N ARG A 450 -13.84 15.47 20.46
CA ARG A 450 -14.32 15.22 21.82
C ARG A 450 -15.80 15.57 22.00
N HIS A 451 -16.47 16.07 20.95
CA HIS A 451 -17.91 16.30 20.98
C HIS A 451 -18.67 14.97 21.02
N PRO A 452 -19.45 14.68 22.10
CA PRO A 452 -19.96 13.33 22.37
C PRO A 452 -20.80 12.73 21.24
N SER A 453 -21.72 13.49 20.64
CA SER A 453 -22.61 12.97 19.60
C SER A 453 -21.86 12.75 18.27
N THR A 454 -20.87 13.57 17.94
CA THR A 454 -20.10 13.45 16.69
C THR A 454 -19.18 12.21 16.71
N ARG A 455 -18.48 11.96 17.84
CA ARG A 455 -17.62 10.77 17.96
C ARG A 455 -18.44 9.47 17.99
N ARG A 456 -19.59 9.45 18.66
CA ARG A 456 -20.51 8.29 18.64
C ARG A 456 -21.09 8.04 17.25
N ALA A 457 -21.36 9.10 16.46
CA ALA A 457 -21.78 8.95 15.07
C ALA A 457 -20.69 8.30 14.21
N ALA A 458 -19.40 8.59 14.45
CA ALA A 458 -18.28 7.93 13.78
C ALA A 458 -18.23 6.43 14.11
N ILE A 459 -18.37 6.09 15.40
CA ILE A 459 -18.38 4.70 15.88
C ILE A 459 -19.57 3.93 15.29
N ALA A 460 -20.77 4.54 15.27
CA ALA A 460 -21.95 3.94 14.65
C ALA A 460 -21.80 3.70 13.14
N LEU A 461 -20.98 4.50 12.44
CA LEU A 461 -20.66 4.24 11.04
C LEU A 461 -19.64 3.10 10.89
N LEU A 462 -18.67 2.96 11.81
CA LEU A 462 -17.75 1.82 11.83
C LEU A 462 -18.45 0.48 12.06
N SER A 463 -19.61 0.48 12.73
CA SER A 463 -20.42 -0.74 12.95
C SER A 463 -21.27 -1.15 11.74
N ARG A 464 -21.24 -0.38 10.65
CA ARG A 464 -21.86 -0.77 9.38
C ARG A 464 -20.98 -1.77 8.66
N ASP A 465 -21.55 -2.53 7.72
CA ASP A 465 -20.79 -3.48 6.90
C ASP A 465 -19.85 -2.74 5.92
N LEU A 466 -18.76 -2.20 6.49
CA LEU A 466 -17.72 -1.52 5.72
C LEU A 466 -16.67 -2.53 5.24
N PRO A 467 -16.07 -2.33 4.07
CA PRO A 467 -14.92 -3.12 3.67
C PRO A 467 -13.73 -2.82 4.58
N ARG A 468 -12.90 -3.83 4.77
CA ARG A 468 -11.56 -3.62 5.30
C ARG A 468 -10.74 -2.84 4.28
N GLU A 469 -10.17 -1.72 4.69
CA GLU A 469 -9.38 -0.82 3.85
C GLU A 469 -7.87 -1.05 4.10
N GLY A 470 -7.22 -1.89 3.32
CA GLY A 470 -5.83 -2.30 3.56
C GLY A 470 -5.68 -3.00 4.92
N LEU A 471 -4.93 -2.38 5.85
CA LEU A 471 -4.77 -2.85 7.24
C LEU A 471 -5.88 -2.37 8.19
N TRP A 472 -6.76 -1.47 7.73
CA TRP A 472 -7.81 -0.86 8.55
C TRP A 472 -9.05 -1.75 8.60
N ASP A 473 -9.21 -2.50 9.69
CA ASP A 473 -10.36 -3.37 9.94
C ASP A 473 -11.45 -2.58 10.71
N PRO A 474 -12.64 -2.37 10.13
CA PRO A 474 -13.68 -1.54 10.77
C PRO A 474 -14.11 -2.06 12.13
N ASP A 475 -14.25 -3.38 12.33
CA ASP A 475 -14.65 -3.96 13.62
C ASP A 475 -13.59 -3.74 14.68
N LEU A 476 -12.32 -3.96 14.33
CA LEU A 476 -11.20 -3.74 15.22
C LEU A 476 -11.14 -2.27 15.68
N TYR A 477 -11.18 -1.34 14.72
CA TYR A 477 -11.09 0.09 15.03
C TYR A 477 -12.33 0.64 15.72
N ARG A 478 -13.51 0.02 15.54
CA ARG A 478 -14.71 0.31 16.31
C ARG A 478 -14.51 -0.04 17.79
N ILE A 479 -14.02 -1.24 18.10
CA ILE A 479 -13.76 -1.69 19.48
C ILE A 479 -12.78 -0.74 20.18
N VAL A 480 -11.70 -0.37 19.50
CA VAL A 480 -10.72 0.56 20.07
C VAL A 480 -11.32 1.95 20.26
N ALA A 481 -12.11 2.44 19.30
CA ALA A 481 -12.79 3.73 19.40
C ALA A 481 -13.79 3.77 20.58
N GLU A 482 -14.56 2.72 20.80
CA GLU A 482 -15.43 2.58 21.97
C GLU A 482 -14.62 2.67 23.27
N ARG A 483 -13.49 1.98 23.34
CA ARG A 483 -12.61 2.01 24.50
C ARG A 483 -11.98 3.38 24.74
N ILE A 484 -11.56 4.08 23.69
CA ILE A 484 -11.08 5.47 23.80
C ILE A 484 -12.13 6.37 24.45
N VAL A 485 -13.39 6.26 24.01
CA VAL A 485 -14.51 7.04 24.59
C VAL A 485 -14.67 6.75 26.07
N GLU A 486 -14.68 5.47 26.47
CA GLU A 486 -14.79 5.05 27.88
C GLU A 486 -13.65 5.61 28.74
N ILE A 487 -12.42 5.65 28.21
CA ILE A 487 -11.25 6.15 28.94
C ILE A 487 -11.34 7.66 29.10
N GLU A 488 -11.56 8.39 27.99
CA GLU A 488 -11.52 9.84 27.98
C GLU A 488 -12.73 10.46 28.72
N GLU A 489 -13.92 9.86 28.62
CA GLU A 489 -15.16 10.38 29.22
C GLU A 489 -15.34 10.00 30.70
N LYS A 490 -14.33 9.40 31.34
CA LYS A 490 -14.34 9.23 32.82
C LYS A 490 -14.47 10.56 33.54
N GLU A 491 -13.96 11.64 32.95
CA GLU A 491 -14.09 12.98 33.46
C GLU A 491 -14.41 13.96 32.32
N VAL A 492 -15.50 14.69 32.46
CA VAL A 492 -15.99 15.63 31.45
C VAL A 492 -16.19 17.03 32.04
N ASP A 493 -16.08 18.06 31.22
CA ASP A 493 -16.37 19.44 31.55
C ASP A 493 -17.89 19.72 31.55
N GLY A 494 -18.28 20.97 31.83
CA GLY A 494 -19.69 21.39 31.85
C GLY A 494 -20.41 21.28 30.49
N ARG A 495 -19.69 21.04 29.38
CA ARG A 495 -20.23 20.78 28.03
C ARG A 495 -20.32 19.30 27.73
N GLY A 496 -19.88 18.42 28.66
CA GLY A 496 -19.79 16.98 28.46
C GLY A 496 -18.58 16.56 27.60
N TRP A 497 -17.55 17.39 27.50
CA TRP A 497 -16.33 17.07 26.76
C TRP A 497 -15.23 16.57 27.69
N PRO A 498 -14.42 15.58 27.30
CA PRO A 498 -13.29 15.09 28.07
C PRO A 498 -12.34 16.22 28.47
N VAL A 499 -12.01 16.27 29.76
CA VAL A 499 -11.03 17.24 30.28
C VAL A 499 -9.63 16.90 29.76
N GLU A 500 -8.70 17.87 29.75
CA GLU A 500 -7.37 17.71 29.18
C GLU A 500 -6.62 16.48 29.72
N ARG A 501 -6.66 16.25 31.05
CA ARG A 501 -5.93 15.15 31.70
C ARG A 501 -6.37 13.75 31.31
N THR A 502 -7.57 13.59 30.74
CA THR A 502 -8.08 12.29 30.28
C THR A 502 -7.90 12.05 28.79
N ARG A 503 -7.44 13.05 28.03
CA ARG A 503 -7.29 12.95 26.58
C ARG A 503 -6.14 12.04 26.20
N LEU A 504 -6.36 11.23 25.18
CA LEU A 504 -5.38 10.32 24.63
C LEU A 504 -4.63 10.98 23.45
N TRP A 505 -3.30 10.84 23.46
CA TRP A 505 -2.46 11.20 22.32
C TRP A 505 -2.57 10.15 21.22
N SER A 506 -2.45 8.88 21.58
CA SER A 506 -2.54 7.78 20.63
C SER A 506 -3.16 6.54 21.25
N ALA A 507 -3.72 5.69 20.39
CA ALA A 507 -4.09 4.34 20.69
C ALA A 507 -3.62 3.44 19.56
N SER A 508 -2.84 2.42 19.86
CA SER A 508 -2.38 1.42 18.91
C SER A 508 -3.00 0.06 19.22
N VAL A 509 -3.13 -0.77 18.19
CA VAL A 509 -3.69 -2.12 18.31
C VAL A 509 -2.74 -3.10 17.67
N THR A 510 -2.35 -4.10 18.46
CA THR A 510 -1.60 -5.25 17.97
C THR A 510 -2.41 -6.52 18.20
N ALA A 511 -2.35 -7.41 17.22
CA ALA A 511 -2.93 -8.73 17.36
C ALA A 511 -1.81 -9.67 17.82
N ASP A 512 -1.95 -10.27 19.01
CA ASP A 512 -1.02 -11.31 19.46
C ASP A 512 -1.25 -12.59 18.65
N VAL A 513 -0.17 -13.11 18.08
CA VAL A 513 -0.12 -14.38 17.36
C VAL A 513 0.48 -15.43 18.30
N GLY A 514 -0.35 -16.06 19.13
CA GLY A 514 0.08 -17.09 20.08
C GLY A 514 -1.08 -18.00 20.52
N GLU A 515 -0.80 -18.98 21.37
CA GLU A 515 -1.81 -19.94 21.88
C GLU A 515 -2.98 -19.27 22.61
N GLU A 516 -2.79 -18.03 23.12
CA GLU A 516 -3.85 -17.14 23.59
C GLU A 516 -4.01 -15.97 22.60
N SER A 517 -4.75 -16.20 21.51
CA SER A 517 -5.04 -15.15 20.54
C SER A 517 -5.86 -14.02 21.19
N GLY A 518 -5.22 -12.86 21.34
CA GLY A 518 -5.85 -11.66 21.95
C GLY A 518 -5.54 -10.40 21.15
N LEU A 519 -6.35 -9.36 21.40
CA LEU A 519 -6.09 -8.01 20.94
C LEU A 519 -5.42 -7.24 22.07
N ARG A 520 -4.21 -6.77 21.84
CA ARG A 520 -3.53 -5.85 22.74
C ARG A 520 -3.74 -4.42 22.23
N SER A 521 -4.22 -3.56 23.10
CA SER A 521 -4.36 -2.13 22.82
C SER A 521 -3.48 -1.35 23.77
N ASP A 522 -2.61 -0.50 23.20
CA ASP A 522 -1.72 0.38 23.96
C ASP A 522 -2.24 1.81 23.83
N PHE A 523 -2.40 2.49 24.96
CA PHE A 523 -2.93 3.85 25.07
C PHE A 523 -1.87 4.77 25.65
N LEU A 524 -1.69 5.94 25.06
CA LEU A 524 -0.80 6.99 25.56
C LEU A 524 -1.61 8.25 25.83
N PHE A 525 -1.59 8.71 27.08
CA PHE A 525 -2.24 9.97 27.44
C PHE A 525 -1.44 11.18 26.93
N ALA A 526 -2.16 12.21 26.54
CA ALA A 526 -1.59 13.47 26.08
C ALA A 526 -0.63 14.10 27.12
N ARG A 527 -1.00 14.04 28.40
CA ARG A 527 -0.22 14.55 29.54
C ARG A 527 1.14 13.86 29.73
N ASP A 528 1.33 12.67 29.18
CA ASP A 528 2.53 11.84 29.34
C ASP A 528 3.53 12.01 28.18
N VAL A 529 3.14 12.71 27.12
CA VAL A 529 4.00 13.03 25.99
C VAL A 529 5.16 13.90 26.45
N GLY A 530 6.39 13.52 26.11
CA GLY A 530 7.63 14.22 26.54
C GLY A 530 8.15 13.87 27.93
N ARG A 531 7.46 13.00 28.68
CA ARG A 531 7.87 12.59 30.05
C ARG A 531 8.61 11.25 30.13
N GLY A 532 8.97 10.66 28.99
CA GLY A 532 9.67 9.37 28.89
C GLY A 532 8.73 8.19 28.60
N MET A 533 9.30 7.09 28.07
CA MET A 533 8.54 5.94 27.56
C MET A 533 7.83 5.07 28.63
N GLY A 534 7.81 5.47 29.90
CA GLY A 534 7.31 4.64 31.00
C GLY A 534 5.80 4.61 31.22
N ASN A 535 5.01 5.45 30.53
CA ASN A 535 3.61 5.73 30.89
C ASN A 535 2.59 5.26 29.83
N THR A 536 2.90 4.22 29.05
CA THR A 536 1.90 3.57 28.19
C THR A 536 1.06 2.59 29.00
N TRP A 537 -0.25 2.76 28.91
CA TRP A 537 -1.19 1.83 29.48
C TRP A 537 -1.61 0.78 28.45
N SER A 538 -1.42 -0.51 28.77
CA SER A 538 -1.71 -1.62 27.87
C SER A 538 -2.90 -2.44 28.38
N GLU A 539 -3.82 -2.78 27.49
CA GLU A 539 -4.92 -3.70 27.78
C GLU A 539 -4.86 -4.89 26.80
N LYS A 540 -5.06 -6.09 27.32
CA LYS A 540 -5.23 -7.30 26.51
C LYS A 540 -6.69 -7.71 26.53
N LYS A 541 -7.31 -7.81 25.35
CA LYS A 541 -8.67 -8.31 25.18
C LYS A 541 -8.60 -9.66 24.48
N VAL A 542 -9.02 -10.71 25.19
CA VAL A 542 -9.14 -12.06 24.64
C VAL A 542 -10.58 -12.22 24.13
N PRO A 543 -10.82 -12.46 22.85
CA PRO A 543 -12.16 -12.75 22.36
C PRO A 543 -12.58 -14.13 22.88
N SER A 544 -13.48 -14.20 23.83
CA SER A 544 -14.20 -15.43 24.15
C SER A 544 -15.49 -15.51 23.35
N VAL A 545 -15.92 -16.71 22.99
CA VAL A 545 -17.10 -16.98 22.15
C VAL A 545 -18.42 -16.47 22.76
N ALA A 546 -18.43 -16.04 24.01
CA ALA A 546 -19.63 -15.59 24.72
C ALA A 546 -19.49 -14.29 25.52
N GLU A 547 -18.28 -13.88 25.96
CA GLU A 547 -18.08 -12.64 26.72
C GLU A 547 -16.64 -12.11 26.53
N LEU A 548 -16.53 -10.80 26.29
CA LEU A 548 -15.26 -10.10 26.14
C LEU A 548 -14.68 -9.76 27.52
N TYR A 549 -13.70 -10.53 27.98
CA TYR A 549 -12.94 -10.21 29.19
C TYR A 549 -11.79 -9.26 28.88
N VAL A 550 -11.68 -8.20 29.67
CA VAL A 550 -10.58 -7.23 29.62
C VAL A 550 -9.64 -7.53 30.79
N GLU A 551 -8.45 -8.03 30.52
CA GLU A 551 -7.37 -8.04 31.50
C GLU A 551 -6.56 -6.75 31.36
N VAL A 552 -6.48 -6.00 32.46
CA VAL A 552 -5.67 -4.78 32.58
C VAL A 552 -4.31 -5.19 33.13
N CYS A 553 -3.29 -5.13 32.29
CA CYS A 553 -1.91 -5.25 32.75
C CYS A 553 -1.41 -3.84 33.09
N ASN A 554 -1.28 -3.54 34.37
CA ASN A 554 -0.53 -2.38 34.83
C ASN A 554 0.95 -2.69 34.57
N ALA A 555 1.57 -1.97 33.63
CA ALA A 555 3.03 -1.94 33.52
C ALA A 555 3.55 -1.08 34.69
N THR A 556 4.10 -1.73 35.70
CA THR A 556 4.88 -1.11 36.77
C THR A 556 6.22 -0.62 36.23
#